data_09f71f3d2511ba7c74816f194dccb5ea
#
_entry.id   09f71f3d2511ba7c74816f194dccb5ea
#
_cell.length_a   1.000
_cell.length_b   1.000
_cell.length_c   1.000
_cell.angle_alpha   90.00
_cell.angle_beta   90.00
_cell.angle_gamma   90.00
#
_symmetry.space_group_name_H-M   'P 1'
#
loop_
_entity.id
_entity.type
_entity.pdbx_description
1 polymer ?
#
loop_
_entity_poly.entity_id
_entity_poly.type
_entity_poly.pdbx_seq_one_letter_code
_entity_poly.pdbx_strand_id
1 'polypeptide(L)'
;MARLNECILYRNFEHGEILDKMAELMNAWEQKAPDLKEKEGLFFECANGLVETAGAYGFSGNLWHCYLTFLLVNNENAFSTACEIRGAVNGSINELALNDFGVFKELYDFDLTVLDEAFGISCCKVLGDYTNTGSNSKMFNSRIRDRICDLSKTLAAAESTEEFMKDMVQFYKDFGVGKLGLHKAFRVGHDENDNVEIQPITRIAHVKIDDLVGYEIAKKKLIDNTEAFVQGRKANNCLLFGDAGTGKSSSI
;
A
#
# COMPACT_ATOMS: atom_id res chain seq x y z
N MET A 1 6.84 -3.84 -23.16
CA MET A 1 6.86 -5.27 -22.78
C MET A 1 6.99 -5.37 -21.25
N ALA A 2 5.97 -5.84 -20.57
CA ALA A 2 6.00 -5.93 -19.11
C ALA A 2 7.06 -6.94 -18.66
N ARG A 3 8.18 -6.43 -18.12
CA ARG A 3 9.40 -7.20 -17.84
C ARG A 3 9.53 -7.52 -16.35
N LEU A 4 8.45 -8.03 -15.73
CA LEU A 4 8.43 -8.33 -14.28
C LEU A 4 9.58 -9.23 -13.81
N ASN A 5 10.05 -10.14 -14.67
CA ASN A 5 11.18 -11.01 -14.38
C ASN A 5 12.52 -10.25 -14.29
N GLU A 6 12.59 -9.02 -14.79
CA GLU A 6 13.76 -8.15 -14.70
C GLU A 6 13.80 -7.33 -13.40
N CYS A 7 12.73 -7.33 -12.60
CA CYS A 7 12.75 -6.73 -11.27
C CYS A 7 13.73 -7.45 -10.34
N ILE A 8 14.47 -6.69 -9.56
CA ILE A 8 15.52 -7.16 -8.67
C ILE A 8 15.09 -7.10 -7.21
N LEU A 9 14.51 -5.97 -6.80
CA LEU A 9 14.09 -5.69 -5.42
C LEU A 9 12.61 -5.98 -5.19
N TYR A 10 11.77 -5.57 -6.16
CA TYR A 10 10.32 -5.72 -6.08
C TYR A 10 9.90 -7.06 -6.68
N ARG A 11 9.92 -8.09 -5.84
CA ARG A 11 9.59 -9.48 -6.20
C ARG A 11 8.68 -10.10 -5.15
N ASN A 12 8.09 -11.26 -5.46
CA ASN A 12 7.32 -12.09 -4.51
C ASN A 12 6.22 -11.28 -3.79
N PHE A 13 5.37 -10.61 -4.58
CA PHE A 13 4.28 -9.82 -4.03
C PHE A 13 3.24 -10.71 -3.35
N GLU A 14 2.89 -10.41 -2.11
CA GLU A 14 1.66 -10.91 -1.52
C GLU A 14 0.48 -10.38 -2.36
N HIS A 15 -0.41 -11.25 -2.81
CA HIS A 15 -1.49 -10.93 -3.75
C HIS A 15 -1.04 -10.51 -5.17
N GLY A 16 0.09 -11.03 -5.64
CA GLY A 16 0.67 -10.70 -6.95
C GLY A 16 0.05 -11.43 -8.15
N GLU A 17 -0.92 -12.33 -7.95
CA GLU A 17 -1.44 -13.20 -9.01
C GLU A 17 -2.08 -12.42 -10.17
N ILE A 18 -2.71 -11.29 -9.90
CA ILE A 18 -3.30 -10.42 -10.93
C ILE A 18 -2.20 -9.73 -11.72
N LEU A 19 -1.09 -9.34 -11.05
CA LEU A 19 0.06 -8.70 -11.71
C LEU A 19 0.66 -9.60 -12.78
N ASP A 20 0.93 -10.87 -12.45
CA ASP A 20 1.53 -11.83 -13.36
C ASP A 20 0.62 -12.11 -14.57
N LYS A 21 -0.67 -12.35 -14.32
CA LYS A 21 -1.67 -12.58 -15.37
C LYS A 21 -1.84 -11.37 -16.29
N MET A 22 -1.90 -10.16 -15.73
CA MET A 22 -2.03 -8.94 -16.51
C MET A 22 -0.79 -8.68 -17.34
N ALA A 23 0.41 -8.89 -16.79
CA ALA A 23 1.67 -8.79 -17.53
C ALA A 23 1.73 -9.80 -18.71
N GLU A 24 1.20 -11.02 -18.52
CA GLU A 24 1.06 -12.00 -19.60
C GLU A 24 0.18 -11.46 -20.73
N LEU A 25 -0.99 -10.89 -20.40
CA LEU A 25 -1.92 -10.29 -21.38
C LEU A 25 -1.29 -9.11 -22.12
N MET A 26 -0.64 -8.21 -21.39
CA MET A 26 0.05 -7.05 -21.98
C MET A 26 1.13 -7.50 -22.97
N ASN A 27 1.96 -8.48 -22.57
CA ASN A 27 2.99 -9.03 -23.42
C ASN A 27 2.42 -9.73 -24.67
N ALA A 28 1.34 -10.50 -24.53
CA ALA A 28 0.67 -11.15 -25.65
C ALA A 28 0.10 -10.12 -26.63
N TRP A 29 -0.47 -9.03 -26.13
CA TRP A 29 -0.98 -7.94 -26.97
C TRP A 29 0.14 -7.22 -27.73
N GLU A 30 1.22 -6.82 -27.05
CA GLU A 30 2.36 -6.13 -27.67
C GLU A 30 3.06 -6.98 -28.75
N GLN A 31 3.19 -8.29 -28.49
CA GLN A 31 3.78 -9.25 -29.42
C GLN A 31 2.83 -9.63 -30.55
N LYS A 32 1.58 -9.14 -30.54
CA LYS A 32 0.52 -9.55 -31.47
C LYS A 32 0.38 -11.08 -31.52
N ALA A 33 0.42 -11.70 -30.35
CA ALA A 33 0.37 -13.14 -30.23
C ALA A 33 -0.92 -13.70 -30.88
N PRO A 34 -0.82 -14.76 -31.69
CA PRO A 34 -1.97 -15.31 -32.42
C PRO A 34 -3.05 -15.89 -31.49
N ASP A 35 -2.67 -16.29 -30.29
CA ASP A 35 -3.52 -16.86 -29.24
C ASP A 35 -4.12 -15.80 -28.30
N LEU A 36 -3.92 -14.50 -28.56
CA LEU A 36 -4.41 -13.43 -27.69
C LEU A 36 -5.92 -13.56 -27.40
N LYS A 37 -6.73 -13.88 -28.44
CA LYS A 37 -8.18 -14.04 -28.26
C LYS A 37 -8.55 -15.21 -27.35
N GLU A 38 -7.74 -16.24 -27.27
CA GLU A 38 -7.95 -17.37 -26.36
C GLU A 38 -7.72 -17.00 -24.91
N LYS A 39 -7.03 -15.88 -24.66
CA LYS A 39 -6.74 -15.33 -23.33
C LYS A 39 -7.82 -14.38 -22.78
N GLU A 40 -8.96 -14.23 -23.46
CA GLU A 40 -10.08 -13.41 -22.98
C GLU A 40 -10.54 -13.83 -21.58
N GLY A 41 -10.59 -15.15 -21.30
CA GLY A 41 -10.91 -15.67 -19.96
C GLY A 41 -9.96 -15.20 -18.87
N LEU A 42 -8.66 -15.13 -19.17
CA LEU A 42 -7.63 -14.62 -18.27
C LEU A 42 -7.84 -13.14 -17.94
N PHE A 43 -8.28 -12.35 -18.94
CA PHE A 43 -8.62 -10.94 -18.72
C PHE A 43 -9.80 -10.79 -17.74
N PHE A 44 -10.87 -11.59 -17.88
CA PHE A 44 -12.01 -11.54 -16.95
C PHE A 44 -11.61 -11.98 -15.53
N GLU A 45 -10.70 -12.93 -15.39
CA GLU A 45 -10.13 -13.26 -14.07
C GLU A 45 -9.39 -12.09 -13.45
N CYS A 46 -8.58 -11.37 -14.23
CA CYS A 46 -7.89 -10.16 -13.77
C CYS A 46 -8.89 -9.06 -13.38
N ALA A 47 -9.88 -8.80 -14.22
CA ALA A 47 -10.90 -7.80 -13.97
C ALA A 47 -11.70 -8.12 -12.69
N ASN A 48 -12.09 -9.38 -12.49
CA ASN A 48 -12.73 -9.83 -11.25
C ASN A 48 -11.83 -9.59 -10.05
N GLY A 49 -10.56 -10.00 -10.12
CA GLY A 49 -9.61 -9.82 -9.02
C GLY A 49 -9.39 -8.35 -8.65
N LEU A 50 -9.34 -7.44 -9.63
CA LEU A 50 -9.27 -5.99 -9.39
C LEU A 50 -10.51 -5.46 -8.65
N VAL A 51 -11.72 -5.90 -9.06
CA VAL A 51 -12.98 -5.50 -8.42
C VAL A 51 -13.08 -6.06 -7.00
N GLU A 52 -12.71 -7.33 -6.78
CA GLU A 52 -12.69 -7.93 -5.45
C GLU A 52 -11.69 -7.21 -4.53
N THR A 53 -10.50 -6.88 -5.04
CA THR A 53 -9.51 -6.09 -4.31
C THR A 53 -10.06 -4.70 -3.97
N ALA A 54 -10.72 -4.04 -4.93
CA ALA A 54 -11.36 -2.76 -4.68
C ALA A 54 -12.47 -2.86 -3.61
N GLY A 55 -13.25 -3.94 -3.62
CA GLY A 55 -14.27 -4.22 -2.59
C GLY A 55 -13.66 -4.45 -1.21
N ALA A 56 -12.58 -5.21 -1.12
CA ALA A 56 -11.92 -5.53 0.14
C ALA A 56 -11.22 -4.30 0.76
N TYR A 57 -10.50 -3.52 -0.03
CA TYR A 57 -9.67 -2.40 0.42
C TYR A 57 -10.35 -1.04 0.25
N GLY A 58 -11.46 -0.96 -0.47
CA GLY A 58 -12.25 0.26 -0.67
C GLY A 58 -11.71 1.17 -1.77
N PHE A 59 -10.96 0.66 -2.74
CA PHE A 59 -10.36 1.46 -3.80
C PHE A 59 -11.39 2.05 -4.76
N SER A 60 -11.09 3.23 -5.29
CA SER A 60 -11.86 3.94 -6.33
C SER A 60 -10.90 4.64 -7.29
N GLY A 61 -11.37 4.95 -8.48
CA GLY A 61 -10.58 5.52 -9.56
C GLY A 61 -10.04 4.41 -10.47
N ASN A 62 -8.81 4.56 -10.97
CA ASN A 62 -8.18 3.54 -11.80
C ASN A 62 -7.76 2.34 -10.94
N LEU A 63 -8.50 1.22 -11.04
CA LEU A 63 -8.27 0.05 -10.21
C LEU A 63 -6.93 -0.63 -10.49
N TRP A 64 -6.44 -0.59 -11.73
CA TRP A 64 -5.14 -1.13 -12.07
C TRP A 64 -4.03 -0.33 -11.39
N HIS A 65 -4.07 0.99 -11.46
CA HIS A 65 -3.10 1.85 -10.76
C HIS A 65 -3.19 1.71 -9.24
N CYS A 66 -4.40 1.65 -8.67
CA CYS A 66 -4.57 1.39 -7.24
C CYS A 66 -3.99 0.04 -6.82
N TYR A 67 -4.18 -1.00 -7.63
CA TYR A 67 -3.63 -2.33 -7.37
C TYR A 67 -2.10 -2.34 -7.44
N LEU A 68 -1.49 -1.73 -8.47
CA LEU A 68 -0.03 -1.61 -8.56
C LEU A 68 0.54 -0.83 -7.36
N THR A 69 -0.11 0.28 -6.98
CA THR A 69 0.28 1.05 -5.79
C THR A 69 0.19 0.18 -4.54
N PHE A 70 -0.90 -0.57 -4.38
CA PHE A 70 -1.10 -1.47 -3.25
C PHE A 70 0.03 -2.51 -3.14
N LEU A 71 0.45 -3.10 -4.24
CA LEU A 71 1.57 -4.02 -4.26
C LEU A 71 2.87 -3.36 -3.84
N LEU A 72 3.18 -2.18 -4.38
CA LEU A 72 4.42 -1.44 -4.09
C LEU A 72 4.50 -1.01 -2.62
N VAL A 73 3.42 -0.48 -2.05
CA VAL A 73 3.42 0.01 -0.65
C VAL A 73 3.44 -1.12 0.38
N ASN A 74 3.04 -2.33 -0.01
CA ASN A 74 3.09 -3.51 0.86
C ASN A 74 4.35 -4.36 0.67
N ASN A 75 5.18 -4.09 -0.34
CA ASN A 75 6.39 -4.88 -0.59
C ASN A 75 7.55 -4.39 0.27
N GLU A 76 7.77 -5.09 1.38
CA GLU A 76 8.92 -4.87 2.26
C GLU A 76 10.17 -5.47 1.63
N ASN A 77 11.12 -4.61 1.23
CA ASN A 77 12.40 -4.99 0.68
C ASN A 77 13.52 -4.08 1.20
N ALA A 78 14.76 -4.38 0.84
CA ALA A 78 15.91 -3.62 1.33
C ALA A 78 15.86 -2.12 0.99
N PHE A 79 15.26 -1.74 -0.15
CA PHE A 79 15.12 -0.35 -0.55
C PHE A 79 13.96 0.33 0.20
N SER A 80 12.77 -0.26 0.16
CA SER A 80 11.57 0.33 0.78
C SER A 80 11.75 0.53 2.29
N THR A 81 12.33 -0.46 2.99
CA THR A 81 12.65 -0.38 4.42
C THR A 81 13.72 0.68 4.71
N ALA A 82 14.74 0.82 3.87
CA ALA A 82 15.75 1.87 4.04
C ALA A 82 15.14 3.27 3.87
N CYS A 83 14.22 3.44 2.91
CA CYS A 83 13.51 4.69 2.69
C CYS A 83 12.57 5.06 3.86
N GLU A 84 11.88 4.09 4.44
CA GLU A 84 11.06 4.29 5.64
C GLU A 84 11.89 4.84 6.80
N ILE A 85 13.05 4.23 7.07
CA ILE A 85 13.87 4.58 8.24
C ILE A 85 14.64 5.90 8.02
N ARG A 86 15.16 6.14 6.82
CA ARG A 86 16.13 7.22 6.55
C ARG A 86 15.64 8.23 5.51
N GLY A 87 14.53 7.97 4.81
CA GLY A 87 14.13 8.71 3.62
C GLY A 87 15.04 8.42 2.43
N ALA A 88 15.21 9.39 1.55
CA ALA A 88 16.10 9.24 0.40
C ALA A 88 17.53 8.92 0.85
N VAL A 89 18.04 7.76 0.42
CA VAL A 89 19.41 7.29 0.71
C VAL A 89 20.24 7.32 -0.56
N ASN A 90 21.52 7.66 -0.45
CA ASN A 90 22.46 7.54 -1.57
C ASN A 90 23.08 6.14 -1.55
N GLY A 91 23.18 5.50 -2.71
CA GLY A 91 23.80 4.17 -2.83
C GLY A 91 23.39 3.43 -4.08
N SER A 92 24.11 2.36 -4.39
CA SER A 92 23.86 1.51 -5.57
C SER A 92 22.48 0.86 -5.59
N ILE A 93 21.84 0.74 -4.41
CA ILE A 93 20.48 0.20 -4.32
C ILE A 93 19.46 1.06 -5.07
N ASN A 94 19.74 2.37 -5.23
CA ASN A 94 18.87 3.28 -5.96
C ASN A 94 18.84 2.98 -7.46
N GLU A 95 19.97 2.55 -8.05
CA GLU A 95 20.03 2.14 -9.45
C GLU A 95 19.20 0.88 -9.68
N LEU A 96 19.23 -0.07 -8.73
CA LEU A 96 18.41 -1.28 -8.77
C LEU A 96 16.93 -0.94 -8.60
N ALA A 97 16.59 -0.04 -7.68
CA ALA A 97 15.22 0.42 -7.50
C ALA A 97 14.70 1.18 -8.72
N LEU A 98 15.54 2.02 -9.35
CA LEU A 98 15.20 2.75 -10.56
C LEU A 98 14.91 1.79 -11.73
N ASN A 99 15.69 0.70 -11.87
CA ASN A 99 15.38 -0.36 -12.84
C ASN A 99 13.97 -0.91 -12.60
N ASP A 100 13.64 -1.29 -11.37
CA ASP A 100 12.35 -1.89 -11.04
C ASP A 100 11.19 -0.90 -11.21
N PHE A 101 11.38 0.35 -10.80
CA PHE A 101 10.38 1.41 -11.03
C PHE A 101 10.19 1.72 -12.52
N GLY A 102 11.21 1.52 -13.36
CA GLY A 102 11.07 1.58 -14.81
C GLY A 102 10.06 0.54 -15.32
N VAL A 103 10.15 -0.70 -14.82
CA VAL A 103 9.19 -1.76 -15.15
C VAL A 103 7.78 -1.40 -14.67
N PHE A 104 7.65 -0.88 -13.42
CA PHE A 104 6.35 -0.46 -12.92
C PHE A 104 5.78 0.74 -13.67
N LYS A 105 6.63 1.69 -14.09
CA LYS A 105 6.19 2.82 -14.91
C LYS A 105 5.62 2.36 -16.25
N GLU A 106 6.24 1.38 -16.92
CA GLU A 106 5.68 0.77 -18.13
C GLU A 106 4.29 0.15 -17.87
N LEU A 107 4.08 -0.50 -16.72
CA LEU A 107 2.78 -1.06 -16.33
C LEU A 107 1.72 0.02 -16.05
N TYR A 108 2.13 1.15 -15.48
CA TYR A 108 1.26 2.31 -15.25
C TYR A 108 0.86 3.01 -16.54
N ASP A 109 1.79 3.13 -17.48
CA ASP A 109 1.57 3.82 -18.75
C ASP A 109 0.79 2.98 -19.77
N PHE A 110 0.61 1.70 -19.51
CA PHE A 110 -0.12 0.81 -20.40
C PHE A 110 -1.62 1.15 -20.40
N ASP A 111 -2.13 1.51 -21.58
CA ASP A 111 -3.56 1.76 -21.75
C ASP A 111 -4.36 0.45 -21.84
N LEU A 112 -5.03 0.09 -20.76
CA LEU A 112 -5.84 -1.13 -20.72
C LEU A 112 -6.99 -1.15 -21.75
N THR A 113 -7.40 0.00 -22.29
CA THR A 113 -8.50 0.07 -23.27
C THR A 113 -8.17 -0.63 -24.58
N VAL A 114 -6.89 -0.82 -24.88
CA VAL A 114 -6.46 -1.61 -26.05
C VAL A 114 -6.88 -3.08 -25.97
N LEU A 115 -7.06 -3.61 -24.75
CA LEU A 115 -7.57 -4.96 -24.52
C LEU A 115 -9.09 -5.03 -24.77
N ASP A 116 -9.83 -3.95 -24.49
CA ASP A 116 -11.25 -3.86 -24.86
C ASP A 116 -11.44 -4.03 -26.37
N GLU A 117 -10.60 -3.37 -27.17
CA GLU A 117 -10.61 -3.50 -28.63
C GLU A 117 -10.22 -4.90 -29.09
N ALA A 118 -9.16 -5.47 -28.49
CA ALA A 118 -8.65 -6.80 -28.85
C ALA A 118 -9.65 -7.93 -28.58
N PHE A 119 -10.40 -7.85 -27.48
CA PHE A 119 -11.39 -8.86 -27.08
C PHE A 119 -12.82 -8.52 -27.53
N GLY A 120 -13.10 -7.29 -27.96
CA GLY A 120 -14.45 -6.84 -28.34
C GLY A 120 -15.35 -6.59 -27.13
N ILE A 121 -14.79 -6.15 -26.02
CA ILE A 121 -15.45 -5.87 -24.74
C ILE A 121 -15.41 -4.36 -24.43
N SER A 122 -15.94 -3.92 -23.30
CA SER A 122 -15.98 -2.50 -22.91
C SER A 122 -15.91 -2.28 -21.40
N CYS A 123 -15.11 -3.08 -20.69
CA CYS A 123 -15.02 -2.99 -19.23
C CYS A 123 -13.78 -2.23 -18.73
N CYS A 124 -12.70 -2.09 -19.52
CA CYS A 124 -11.50 -1.39 -19.09
C CYS A 124 -11.76 0.08 -18.76
N LYS A 125 -12.68 0.73 -19.48
CA LYS A 125 -13.09 2.10 -19.16
C LYS A 125 -13.71 2.19 -17.77
N VAL A 126 -14.53 1.21 -17.38
CA VAL A 126 -15.14 1.15 -16.03
C VAL A 126 -14.09 0.89 -14.97
N LEU A 127 -13.13 -0.01 -15.23
CA LEU A 127 -12.01 -0.29 -14.32
C LEU A 127 -11.08 0.92 -14.16
N GLY A 128 -10.97 1.76 -15.20
CA GLY A 128 -10.17 2.99 -15.19
C GLY A 128 -10.78 4.16 -14.41
N ASP A 129 -12.11 4.14 -14.19
CA ASP A 129 -12.85 5.17 -13.45
C ASP A 129 -13.92 4.53 -12.55
N TYR A 130 -13.47 3.63 -11.70
CA TYR A 130 -14.33 2.83 -10.84
C TYR A 130 -14.80 3.62 -9.63
N THR A 131 -16.10 3.61 -9.36
CA THR A 131 -16.69 4.20 -8.16
C THR A 131 -17.11 3.11 -7.19
N ASN A 132 -16.45 3.04 -6.05
CA ASN A 132 -16.82 2.12 -4.98
C ASN A 132 -17.90 2.77 -4.09
N THR A 133 -19.10 2.19 -4.10
CA THR A 133 -20.24 2.66 -3.28
C THR A 133 -20.22 2.10 -1.86
N GLY A 134 -19.36 1.14 -1.57
CA GLY A 134 -19.19 0.53 -0.25
C GLY A 134 -18.41 1.46 0.68
N SER A 135 -19.10 2.09 1.63
CA SER A 135 -18.49 3.01 2.61
C SER A 135 -17.53 2.34 3.60
N ASN A 136 -17.45 1.02 3.64
CA ASN A 136 -16.73 0.26 4.67
C ASN A 136 -15.79 -0.76 4.05
N SER A 137 -14.56 -0.36 3.76
CA SER A 137 -13.46 -1.31 3.59
C SER A 137 -13.33 -2.15 4.85
N LYS A 138 -13.18 -3.47 4.69
CA LYS A 138 -12.94 -4.40 5.81
C LYS A 138 -11.47 -4.44 6.22
N MET A 139 -10.57 -4.20 5.27
CA MET A 139 -9.12 -4.38 5.42
C MET A 139 -8.39 -3.07 5.74
N PHE A 140 -8.77 -1.96 5.11
CA PHE A 140 -8.15 -0.65 5.36
C PHE A 140 -9.12 0.33 6.01
N ASN A 141 -8.59 1.19 6.88
CA ASN A 141 -9.31 2.39 7.29
C ASN A 141 -9.28 3.43 6.14
N SER A 142 -10.22 4.38 6.16
CA SER A 142 -10.34 5.38 5.10
C SER A 142 -9.04 6.14 4.82
N ARG A 143 -8.24 6.41 5.86
CA ARG A 143 -6.98 7.15 5.73
C ARG A 143 -5.93 6.39 4.90
N ILE A 144 -5.76 5.07 5.12
CA ILE A 144 -4.81 4.24 4.36
C ILE A 144 -5.29 4.11 2.93
N ARG A 145 -6.56 3.79 2.73
CA ARG A 145 -7.20 3.72 1.42
C ARG A 145 -6.99 5.00 0.61
N ASP A 146 -7.33 6.15 1.20
CA ASP A 146 -7.26 7.44 0.51
C ASP A 146 -5.82 7.77 0.12
N ARG A 147 -4.84 7.48 0.99
CA ARG A 147 -3.41 7.65 0.67
C ARG A 147 -2.95 6.79 -0.51
N ILE A 148 -3.39 5.53 -0.57
CA ILE A 148 -3.06 4.64 -1.69
C ILE A 148 -3.70 5.15 -2.98
N CYS A 149 -4.97 5.53 -2.95
CA CYS A 149 -5.67 6.09 -4.11
C CYS A 149 -5.05 7.43 -4.57
N ASP A 150 -4.60 8.28 -3.66
CA ASP A 150 -3.95 9.55 -4.02
C ASP A 150 -2.54 9.31 -4.55
N LEU A 151 -1.76 8.42 -3.93
CA LEU A 151 -0.45 8.02 -4.46
C LEU A 151 -0.59 7.42 -5.87
N SER A 152 -1.61 6.59 -6.12
CA SER A 152 -1.81 5.98 -7.45
C SER A 152 -1.99 7.02 -8.55
N LYS A 153 -2.67 8.15 -8.25
CA LYS A 153 -2.83 9.28 -9.17
C LYS A 153 -1.51 10.02 -9.39
N THR A 154 -0.76 10.23 -8.32
CA THR A 154 0.56 10.89 -8.37
C THR A 154 1.53 10.07 -9.22
N LEU A 155 1.61 8.76 -8.98
CA LEU A 155 2.48 7.85 -9.75
C LEU A 155 2.08 7.77 -11.23
N ALA A 156 0.77 7.79 -11.52
CA ALA A 156 0.28 7.81 -12.90
C ALA A 156 0.61 9.13 -13.63
N ALA A 157 0.74 10.24 -12.90
CA ALA A 157 1.09 11.54 -13.46
C ALA A 157 2.61 11.75 -13.59
N ALA A 158 3.45 10.90 -13.02
CA ALA A 158 4.90 11.02 -13.10
C ALA A 158 5.38 10.94 -14.56
N GLU A 159 6.16 11.92 -14.99
CA GLU A 159 6.66 12.00 -16.37
C GLU A 159 7.91 11.14 -16.61
N SER A 160 8.60 10.76 -15.54
CA SER A 160 9.83 9.95 -15.60
C SER A 160 9.87 8.90 -14.49
N THR A 161 10.74 7.90 -14.67
CA THR A 161 11.01 6.88 -13.65
C THR A 161 11.62 7.48 -12.38
N GLU A 162 12.43 8.51 -12.52
CA GLU A 162 13.04 9.24 -11.41
C GLU A 162 11.99 9.97 -10.56
N GLU A 163 11.00 10.58 -11.21
CA GLU A 163 9.88 11.21 -10.52
C GLU A 163 9.01 10.18 -9.82
N PHE A 164 8.67 9.08 -10.50
CA PHE A 164 7.96 7.96 -9.91
C PHE A 164 8.68 7.41 -8.66
N MET A 165 10.00 7.18 -8.75
CA MET A 165 10.83 6.76 -7.62
C MET A 165 10.81 7.78 -6.48
N LYS A 166 10.93 9.08 -6.79
CA LYS A 166 10.90 10.16 -5.79
C LYS A 166 9.61 10.15 -5.00
N ASP A 167 8.47 9.98 -5.67
CA ASP A 167 7.16 9.95 -5.02
C ASP A 167 6.99 8.71 -4.14
N MET A 168 7.48 7.55 -4.59
CA MET A 168 7.53 6.33 -3.78
C MET A 168 8.41 6.49 -2.54
N VAL A 169 9.61 7.06 -2.67
CA VAL A 169 10.51 7.32 -1.54
C VAL A 169 9.87 8.26 -0.53
N GLN A 170 9.20 9.32 -1.00
CA GLN A 170 8.50 10.25 -0.11
C GLN A 170 7.36 9.55 0.63
N PHE A 171 6.60 8.68 -0.06
CA PHE A 171 5.54 7.92 0.58
C PHE A 171 6.07 6.98 1.68
N TYR A 172 7.12 6.22 1.40
CA TYR A 172 7.73 5.33 2.40
C TYR A 172 8.25 6.09 3.63
N LYS A 173 8.85 7.24 3.42
CA LYS A 173 9.32 8.10 4.50
C LYS A 173 8.18 8.63 5.39
N ASP A 174 7.07 9.02 4.78
CA ASP A 174 5.97 9.68 5.49
C ASP A 174 5.00 8.68 6.14
N PHE A 175 4.85 7.49 5.55
CA PHE A 175 3.80 6.55 5.92
C PHE A 175 4.28 5.13 6.21
N GLY A 176 5.54 4.82 5.91
CA GLY A 176 6.12 3.49 6.08
C GLY A 176 5.76 2.51 4.96
N VAL A 177 6.19 1.26 5.10
CA VAL A 177 5.98 0.15 4.17
C VAL A 177 5.39 -1.06 4.89
N GLY A 178 4.59 -1.84 4.16
CA GLY A 178 3.99 -3.07 4.66
C GLY A 178 2.97 -2.89 5.78
N LYS A 179 2.59 -3.98 6.41
CA LYS A 179 1.58 -3.97 7.48
C LYS A 179 1.96 -3.04 8.63
N LEU A 180 3.22 -3.09 9.07
CA LEU A 180 3.68 -2.34 10.24
C LEU A 180 3.82 -0.84 9.97
N GLY A 181 4.21 -0.45 8.76
CA GLY A 181 4.31 0.96 8.37
C GLY A 181 2.93 1.62 8.18
N LEU A 182 2.04 0.94 7.46
CA LEU A 182 0.74 1.50 7.08
C LEU A 182 -0.26 1.60 8.24
N HIS A 183 -0.21 0.70 9.22
CA HIS A 183 -1.14 0.66 10.35
C HIS A 183 -0.52 1.23 11.62
N LYS A 184 -1.35 1.83 12.49
CA LYS A 184 -0.91 2.50 13.71
C LYS A 184 -1.05 1.66 14.98
N ALA A 185 -1.89 0.63 14.95
CA ALA A 185 -2.16 -0.20 16.11
C ALA A 185 -2.38 -1.65 15.68
N PHE A 186 -1.93 -2.55 16.54
CA PHE A 186 -1.92 -3.98 16.28
C PHE A 186 -2.40 -4.73 17.52
N ARG A 187 -2.90 -5.92 17.28
CA ARG A 187 -3.14 -6.92 18.33
C ARG A 187 -2.41 -8.21 17.98
N VAL A 188 -2.02 -8.94 18.98
CA VAL A 188 -1.54 -10.30 18.82
C VAL A 188 -2.75 -11.22 18.73
N GLY A 189 -2.82 -12.02 17.70
CA GLY A 189 -3.83 -13.05 17.49
C GLY A 189 -3.18 -14.37 17.08
N HIS A 190 -3.98 -15.32 16.63
CA HIS A 190 -3.50 -16.58 16.07
C HIS A 190 -4.14 -16.76 14.68
N ASP A 191 -3.38 -17.34 13.77
CA ASP A 191 -3.88 -17.75 12.45
C ASP A 191 -4.69 -19.07 12.55
N GLU A 192 -5.19 -19.56 11.43
CA GLU A 192 -5.96 -20.82 11.33
C GLU A 192 -5.16 -22.06 11.75
N ASN A 193 -3.83 -21.97 11.82
CA ASN A 193 -2.91 -23.02 12.23
C ASN A 193 -2.39 -22.84 13.66
N ASP A 194 -2.99 -21.91 14.44
CA ASP A 194 -2.61 -21.55 15.81
C ASP A 194 -1.21 -20.92 15.93
N ASN A 195 -0.63 -20.40 14.84
CA ASN A 195 0.60 -19.62 14.92
C ASN A 195 0.28 -18.18 15.36
N VAL A 196 1.19 -17.59 16.13
CA VAL A 196 1.07 -16.20 16.57
C VAL A 196 1.13 -15.26 15.36
N GLU A 197 0.13 -14.41 15.21
CA GLU A 197 0.03 -13.41 14.14
C GLU A 197 -0.17 -12.00 14.71
N ILE A 198 0.52 -11.02 14.10
CA ILE A 198 0.29 -9.59 14.37
C ILE A 198 -0.80 -9.09 13.41
N GLN A 199 -1.96 -8.78 13.97
CA GLN A 199 -3.14 -8.34 13.23
C GLN A 199 -3.34 -6.83 13.37
N PRO A 200 -3.49 -6.07 12.26
CA PRO A 200 -3.74 -4.63 12.34
C PRO A 200 -5.14 -4.34 12.88
N ILE A 201 -5.23 -3.28 13.69
CA ILE A 201 -6.50 -2.75 14.17
C ILE A 201 -6.94 -1.64 13.21
N THR A 202 -7.97 -1.92 12.40
CA THR A 202 -8.47 -0.99 11.38
C THR A 202 -9.41 0.08 11.94
N ARG A 203 -10.07 -0.19 13.06
CA ARG A 203 -10.97 0.75 13.75
C ARG A 203 -10.38 1.18 15.08
N ILE A 204 -9.66 2.29 15.07
CA ILE A 204 -9.07 2.89 16.27
C ILE A 204 -10.01 4.00 16.72
N ALA A 205 -10.38 4.03 18.01
CA ALA A 205 -11.10 5.16 18.58
C ALA A 205 -10.22 6.41 18.50
N HIS A 206 -10.75 7.48 17.91
CA HIS A 206 -10.03 8.75 17.74
C HIS A 206 -10.08 9.61 19.02
N VAL A 207 -9.65 9.05 20.15
CA VAL A 207 -9.47 9.81 21.38
C VAL A 207 -8.03 10.30 21.40
N LYS A 208 -7.85 11.62 21.36
CA LYS A 208 -6.52 12.23 21.49
C LYS A 208 -6.22 12.45 22.98
N ILE A 209 -4.94 12.51 23.34
CA ILE A 209 -4.54 12.77 24.72
C ILE A 209 -5.07 14.12 25.22
N ASP A 210 -5.27 15.09 24.33
CA ASP A 210 -5.86 16.39 24.63
C ASP A 210 -7.37 16.33 24.93
N ASP A 211 -8.06 15.29 24.44
CA ASP A 211 -9.49 15.07 24.72
C ASP A 211 -9.72 14.51 26.13
N LEU A 212 -8.66 14.04 26.80
CA LEU A 212 -8.72 13.54 28.15
C LEU A 212 -8.72 14.68 29.16
N VAL A 213 -9.83 14.88 29.85
CA VAL A 213 -10.00 15.95 30.84
C VAL A 213 -9.31 15.58 32.15
N GLY A 214 -8.48 16.49 32.67
CA GLY A 214 -7.74 16.29 33.92
C GLY A 214 -6.38 15.60 33.75
N TYR A 215 -5.75 15.32 34.87
CA TYR A 215 -4.44 14.64 34.99
C TYR A 215 -3.31 15.34 34.23
N GLU A 216 -3.31 16.68 34.14
CA GLU A 216 -2.39 17.48 33.28
C GLU A 216 -0.91 17.19 33.58
N ILE A 217 -0.55 17.03 34.88
CA ILE A 217 0.82 16.72 35.27
C ILE A 217 1.25 15.33 34.81
N ALA A 218 0.34 14.33 34.93
CA ALA A 218 0.62 12.96 34.51
C ALA A 218 0.73 12.86 32.99
N LYS A 219 -0.19 13.51 32.25
CA LYS A 219 -0.15 13.60 30.77
C LYS A 219 1.16 14.22 30.31
N LYS A 220 1.55 15.37 30.89
CA LYS A 220 2.81 16.03 30.53
C LYS A 220 4.03 15.13 30.76
N LYS A 221 4.11 14.44 31.91
CA LYS A 221 5.21 13.50 32.19
C LYS A 221 5.28 12.36 31.18
N LEU A 222 4.11 11.82 30.77
CA LEU A 222 4.04 10.77 29.76
C LEU A 222 4.51 11.28 28.40
N ILE A 223 4.03 12.44 27.96
CA ILE A 223 4.43 13.08 26.70
C ILE A 223 5.93 13.37 26.69
N ASP A 224 6.45 14.05 27.71
CA ASP A 224 7.87 14.44 27.78
C ASP A 224 8.79 13.20 27.74
N ASN A 225 8.40 12.11 28.41
CA ASN A 225 9.16 10.85 28.40
C ASN A 225 9.08 10.14 27.05
N THR A 226 7.90 10.14 26.41
CA THR A 226 7.71 9.54 25.08
C THR A 226 8.47 10.32 24.01
N GLU A 227 8.43 11.65 24.03
CA GLU A 227 9.22 12.49 23.13
C GLU A 227 10.72 12.28 23.30
N ALA A 228 11.19 12.13 24.56
CA ALA A 228 12.59 11.82 24.82
C ALA A 228 13.00 10.49 24.17
N PHE A 229 12.14 9.46 24.26
CA PHE A 229 12.37 8.17 23.62
C PHE A 229 12.43 8.28 22.11
N VAL A 230 11.45 8.93 21.49
CA VAL A 230 11.36 9.10 20.02
C VAL A 230 12.56 9.89 19.47
N GLN A 231 13.08 10.85 20.25
CA GLN A 231 14.27 11.64 19.89
C GLN A 231 15.60 10.92 20.17
N GLY A 232 15.57 9.64 20.58
CA GLY A 232 16.77 8.86 20.93
C GLY A 232 17.46 9.34 22.22
N ARG A 233 16.80 10.17 23.03
CA ARG A 233 17.27 10.59 24.35
C ARG A 233 16.97 9.53 25.41
N LYS A 234 17.64 9.63 26.58
CA LYS A 234 17.37 8.72 27.69
C LYS A 234 15.93 8.89 28.16
N ALA A 235 15.17 7.81 28.13
CA ALA A 235 13.79 7.72 28.59
C ALA A 235 13.60 6.53 29.55
N ASN A 236 12.54 6.55 30.34
CA ASN A 236 12.23 5.49 31.29
C ASN A 236 10.99 4.70 30.86
N ASN A 237 10.85 3.47 31.36
CA ASN A 237 9.60 2.74 31.26
C ASN A 237 8.50 3.46 32.04
N CYS A 238 7.28 3.49 31.46
CA CYS A 238 6.12 4.11 32.10
C CYS A 238 5.11 3.04 32.52
N LEU A 239 4.57 3.17 33.74
CA LEU A 239 3.45 2.39 34.21
C LEU A 239 2.24 3.33 34.43
N LEU A 240 1.17 3.10 33.66
CA LEU A 240 -0.10 3.81 33.84
C LEU A 240 -0.99 3.02 34.82
N PHE A 241 -1.29 3.59 35.97
CA PHE A 241 -2.13 2.98 36.98
C PHE A 241 -3.23 3.95 37.45
N GLY A 242 -4.29 3.42 37.99
CA GLY A 242 -5.46 4.18 38.45
C GLY A 242 -6.76 3.42 38.23
N ASP A 243 -7.89 4.00 38.64
CA ASP A 243 -9.22 3.40 38.56
C ASP A 243 -9.68 3.15 37.12
N ALA A 244 -10.71 2.31 36.96
CA ALA A 244 -11.33 2.07 35.66
C ALA A 244 -11.91 3.39 35.10
N GLY A 245 -11.83 3.57 33.77
CA GLY A 245 -12.38 4.76 33.10
C GLY A 245 -11.54 6.04 33.20
N THR A 246 -10.36 6.02 33.81
CA THR A 246 -9.48 7.21 33.94
C THR A 246 -8.63 7.53 32.70
N GLY A 247 -8.93 6.95 31.54
CA GLY A 247 -8.25 7.27 30.28
C GLY A 247 -6.88 6.61 30.06
N LYS A 248 -6.50 5.62 30.88
CA LYS A 248 -5.17 4.96 30.74
C LYS A 248 -4.94 4.37 29.36
N SER A 249 -5.87 3.56 28.86
CA SER A 249 -5.76 2.94 27.53
C SER A 249 -5.91 3.95 26.38
N SER A 250 -6.52 5.11 26.65
CA SER A 250 -6.64 6.19 25.65
C SER A 250 -5.42 7.12 25.66
N SER A 251 -4.50 6.96 26.62
CA SER A 251 -3.25 7.72 26.70
C SER A 251 -2.08 7.03 26.00
N ILE A 252 -2.28 5.83 25.50
CA ILE A 252 -1.32 5.02 24.75
C ILE A 252 -1.63 5.11 23.27
#